data_e5feefc17b6c2db17c5188bf72b61eae
#
_entry.id   e5feefc17b6c2db17c5188bf72b61eae
#
_cell.length_a   1.000
_cell.length_b   1.000
_cell.length_c   1.000
_cell.angle_alpha   90.00
_cell.angle_beta   90.00
_cell.angle_gamma   90.00
#
_symmetry.space_group_name_H-M   'P 1'
#
loop_
_entity.id
_entity.type
_entity.pdbx_description
1 polymer ?
#
loop_
_entity_poly.entity_id
_entity_poly.type
_entity_poly.pdbx_seq_one_letter_code
_entity_poly.pdbx_strand_id
1 'polypeptide(L)'
;MFRKIITVPAAFCACLTLNVAPAGAQDAQSGEDAFSFKDRLTQDWGGVRRILAEHGVDFQLTDQNEFWAIPVGGSQPSNNYIGVTTGQLSLDLGRLTHLPLGSIGISGVDIRGHPFSNQPLYVFNQVSGIEADINLRLYEVWYGQTFDHDKLDLRVGKLDLSHDFMGSDGAQQFMNASFSWPIVPDNNLYDQGPAAPLGTPALRLKYALSHDWTVLAAVADDNPIGASFLNEADPWNQNQDPSGTRFHFCTGALMFLEAQYHTKLWGRDGTYKLGGYGDTGRFPDQADSSVRHKGNWTFYAVADQELASLSGVQTLAGFVRATWAPPANRNQIANAVDAGLVLNAPFQRADDVLALGFGYGEASPVLRRAERRAGTLAQHAEYHLELTYQFQATRWLMIQPDLQGMLSPSGGVLDTAGRRVKDEAIFGLHSSVSF
;
A
#
# COMPACT_ATOMS: atom_id res chain seq x y z
N MET A 1 25.67 -33.70 9.14
CA MET A 1 25.81 -32.50 9.97
C MET A 1 24.85 -31.46 9.36
N PHE A 2 23.56 -31.52 9.75
CA PHE A 2 22.48 -30.75 9.12
C PHE A 2 22.41 -29.38 9.78
N ARG A 3 22.62 -28.32 8.99
CA ARG A 3 22.32 -26.94 9.39
C ARG A 3 20.80 -26.75 9.31
N LYS A 4 20.17 -26.52 10.45
CA LYS A 4 18.80 -26.03 10.53
C LYS A 4 18.76 -24.62 9.92
N ILE A 5 18.06 -24.47 8.82
CA ILE A 5 17.63 -23.16 8.33
C ILE A 5 16.44 -22.76 9.21
N ILE A 6 16.64 -21.76 10.04
CA ILE A 6 15.57 -21.14 10.82
C ILE A 6 14.89 -20.17 9.86
N THR A 7 13.72 -20.56 9.32
CA THR A 7 12.81 -19.64 8.67
C THR A 7 12.19 -18.77 9.76
N VAL A 8 12.53 -17.48 9.76
CA VAL A 8 11.84 -16.46 10.57
C VAL A 8 10.44 -16.31 9.97
N PRO A 9 9.35 -16.48 10.74
CA PRO A 9 8.03 -16.17 10.25
C PRO A 9 7.96 -14.67 10.00
N ALA A 10 7.62 -14.26 8.78
CA ALA A 10 7.35 -12.87 8.45
C ALA A 10 6.20 -12.39 9.32
N ALA A 11 6.46 -11.42 10.18
CA ALA A 11 5.45 -10.75 10.99
C ALA A 11 4.42 -10.13 10.05
N PHE A 12 3.15 -10.45 10.27
CA PHE A 12 2.03 -9.90 9.51
C PHE A 12 1.95 -8.39 9.76
N CYS A 13 2.32 -7.62 8.76
CA CYS A 13 2.19 -6.18 8.78
C CYS A 13 0.75 -5.77 8.46
N ALA A 14 0.15 -4.96 9.30
CA ALA A 14 -1.23 -4.53 9.21
C ALA A 14 -1.40 -3.23 8.39
N CYS A 15 -0.72 -3.13 7.27
CA CYS A 15 -1.20 -2.34 6.15
C CYS A 15 -1.98 -3.27 5.24
N LEU A 16 -2.93 -2.79 4.46
CA LEU A 16 -3.76 -3.57 3.50
C LEU A 16 -2.92 -4.42 2.51
N THR A 17 -1.87 -5.07 2.97
CA THR A 17 -1.13 -6.07 2.22
C THR A 17 -1.83 -7.40 2.41
N LEU A 18 -2.80 -7.65 1.56
CA LEU A 18 -3.34 -8.97 1.35
C LEU A 18 -2.21 -9.83 0.74
N ASN A 19 -1.31 -10.32 1.59
CA ASN A 19 -0.38 -11.37 1.18
C ASN A 19 -1.22 -12.63 0.94
N VAL A 20 -1.79 -12.73 -0.26
CA VAL A 20 -2.13 -14.03 -0.82
C VAL A 20 -0.79 -14.70 -1.08
N ALA A 21 -0.33 -15.51 -0.15
CA ALA A 21 0.77 -16.42 -0.44
C ALA A 21 0.39 -17.20 -1.70
N PRO A 22 1.27 -17.28 -2.72
CA PRO A 22 0.98 -18.10 -3.88
C PRO A 22 0.68 -19.52 -3.38
N ALA A 23 -0.45 -20.06 -3.77
CA ALA A 23 -0.79 -21.46 -3.53
C ALA A 23 0.21 -22.32 -4.30
N GLY A 24 1.37 -22.63 -3.72
CA GLY A 24 2.36 -23.39 -4.44
C GLY A 24 3.74 -23.57 -3.81
N ALA A 25 4.06 -22.94 -2.69
CA ALA A 25 5.36 -23.13 -2.06
C ALA A 25 5.22 -23.38 -0.55
N GLN A 26 4.53 -24.46 -0.19
CA GLN A 26 4.74 -25.09 1.11
C GLN A 26 5.51 -26.39 0.87
N ASP A 27 6.80 -26.35 1.19
CA ASP A 27 7.59 -27.56 1.36
C ASP A 27 6.83 -28.49 2.30
N ALA A 28 6.72 -29.76 1.89
CA ALA A 28 6.09 -30.82 2.63
C ALA A 28 6.78 -31.02 4.00
N GLN A 29 6.32 -30.27 5.00
CA GLN A 29 6.58 -30.55 6.40
C GLN A 29 5.40 -31.31 6.98
N SER A 30 5.74 -32.44 7.56
CA SER A 30 4.92 -33.41 8.29
C SER A 30 3.55 -32.93 8.78
N GLY A 31 2.56 -33.49 8.26
CA GLY A 31 1.14 -33.84 8.51
C GLY A 31 0.29 -33.20 9.58
N GLU A 32 0.75 -32.36 10.50
CA GLU A 32 -0.10 -31.81 11.58
C GLU A 32 -0.17 -30.26 11.62
N ASP A 33 0.73 -29.54 10.97
CA ASP A 33 0.78 -28.05 11.02
C ASP A 33 0.36 -27.32 9.73
N ALA A 34 -0.03 -28.04 8.69
CA ALA A 34 -0.33 -27.44 7.38
C ALA A 34 -1.53 -26.45 7.41
N PHE A 35 -2.44 -26.55 8.38
CA PHE A 35 -3.57 -25.66 8.59
C PHE A 35 -3.72 -25.29 10.08
N SER A 36 -2.87 -24.38 10.54
CA SER A 36 -3.00 -23.82 11.90
C SER A 36 -3.79 -22.51 11.85
N PHE A 37 -4.90 -22.44 12.53
CA PHE A 37 -5.75 -21.25 12.68
C PHE A 37 -5.62 -20.59 14.06
N LYS A 38 -4.51 -20.83 14.76
CA LYS A 38 -4.25 -20.28 16.11
C LYS A 38 -3.99 -18.77 16.10
N ASP A 39 -3.65 -18.23 14.94
CA ASP A 39 -3.44 -16.81 14.66
C ASP A 39 -4.75 -16.05 14.35
N ARG A 40 -5.89 -16.71 14.48
CA ARG A 40 -7.23 -16.15 14.24
C ARG A 40 -8.08 -16.20 15.51
N LEU A 41 -8.78 -15.10 15.81
CA LEU A 41 -9.65 -15.01 17.00
C LEU A 41 -10.70 -16.13 17.04
N THR A 42 -11.31 -16.43 15.91
CA THR A 42 -12.35 -17.45 15.79
C THR A 42 -11.83 -18.88 15.59
N GLN A 43 -10.50 -19.03 15.51
CA GLN A 43 -9.81 -20.31 15.34
C GLN A 43 -10.39 -21.16 14.19
N ASP A 44 -10.51 -22.47 14.41
CA ASP A 44 -10.86 -23.48 13.40
C ASP A 44 -12.37 -23.72 13.21
N TRP A 45 -13.25 -22.94 13.87
CA TRP A 45 -14.71 -23.14 13.84
C TRP A 45 -15.14 -24.58 14.15
N GLY A 46 -14.47 -25.24 15.10
CA GLY A 46 -14.74 -26.64 15.43
C GLY A 46 -14.39 -27.63 14.31
N GLY A 47 -13.39 -27.32 13.50
CA GLY A 47 -12.88 -28.16 12.39
C GLY A 47 -13.42 -27.77 11.01
N VAL A 48 -14.43 -26.91 10.92
CA VAL A 48 -15.03 -26.53 9.62
C VAL A 48 -14.03 -25.80 8.73
N ARG A 49 -13.26 -24.85 9.28
CA ARG A 49 -12.27 -24.08 8.51
C ARG A 49 -11.21 -24.99 7.91
N ARG A 50 -10.74 -25.99 8.66
CA ARG A 50 -9.79 -27.00 8.18
C ARG A 50 -10.35 -27.80 7.01
N ILE A 51 -11.57 -28.30 7.14
CA ILE A 51 -12.26 -29.04 6.07
C ILE A 51 -12.36 -28.20 4.81
N LEU A 52 -12.73 -26.92 4.92
CA LEU A 52 -12.78 -25.99 3.78
C LEU A 52 -11.41 -25.80 3.14
N ALA A 53 -10.36 -25.57 3.93
CA ALA A 53 -9.00 -25.37 3.44
C ALA A 53 -8.44 -26.63 2.75
N GLU A 54 -8.71 -27.82 3.29
CA GLU A 54 -8.34 -29.11 2.66
C GLU A 54 -8.98 -29.27 1.28
N HIS A 55 -10.17 -28.70 1.07
CA HIS A 55 -10.88 -28.68 -0.21
C HIS A 55 -10.55 -27.48 -1.09
N GLY A 56 -9.60 -26.61 -0.66
CA GLY A 56 -9.17 -25.45 -1.47
C GLY A 56 -10.03 -24.21 -1.28
N VAL A 57 -10.74 -24.07 -0.16
CA VAL A 57 -11.52 -22.87 0.17
C VAL A 57 -10.93 -22.25 1.44
N ASP A 58 -10.35 -21.04 1.33
CA ASP A 58 -9.92 -20.26 2.50
C ASP A 58 -10.69 -18.95 2.58
N PHE A 59 -11.16 -18.63 3.79
CA PHE A 59 -11.83 -17.38 4.12
C PHE A 59 -11.06 -16.65 5.22
N GLN A 60 -10.77 -15.38 4.97
CA GLN A 60 -10.10 -14.49 5.91
C GLN A 60 -10.97 -13.27 6.18
N LEU A 61 -10.98 -12.81 7.43
CA LEU A 61 -11.62 -11.58 7.84
C LEU A 61 -10.65 -10.84 8.77
N THR A 62 -10.38 -9.59 8.45
CA THR A 62 -9.55 -8.70 9.27
C THR A 62 -10.32 -7.43 9.55
N ASP A 63 -10.32 -6.97 10.80
CA ASP A 63 -10.92 -5.70 11.21
C ASP A 63 -9.83 -4.78 11.78
N GLN A 64 -9.68 -3.62 11.15
CA GLN A 64 -8.71 -2.60 11.52
C GLN A 64 -9.44 -1.35 11.99
N ASN A 65 -8.99 -0.77 13.11
CA ASN A 65 -9.57 0.43 13.68
C ASN A 65 -8.47 1.37 14.11
N GLU A 66 -8.63 2.65 13.80
CA GLU A 66 -7.68 3.70 14.13
C GLU A 66 -8.36 4.90 14.78
N PHE A 67 -7.74 5.38 15.84
CA PHE A 67 -8.10 6.61 16.53
C PHE A 67 -6.95 7.60 16.40
N TRP A 68 -7.26 8.80 15.92
CA TRP A 68 -6.29 9.84 15.63
C TRP A 68 -6.60 11.11 16.44
N ALA A 69 -5.60 11.65 17.10
CA ALA A 69 -5.66 12.92 17.80
C ALA A 69 -4.67 13.92 17.18
N ILE A 70 -5.16 15.08 16.80
CA ILE A 70 -4.37 16.18 16.21
C ILE A 70 -4.46 17.37 17.15
N PRO A 71 -3.63 17.43 18.22
CA PRO A 71 -3.68 18.49 19.21
C PRO A 71 -3.10 19.81 18.70
N VAL A 72 -2.19 19.74 17.72
CA VAL A 72 -1.44 20.91 17.23
C VAL A 72 -1.37 20.87 15.71
N GLY A 73 -1.59 22.00 15.07
CA GLY A 73 -1.43 22.18 13.62
C GLY A 73 -2.72 22.03 12.85
N GLY A 74 -2.60 21.83 11.54
CA GLY A 74 -3.73 21.84 10.62
C GLY A 74 -4.50 23.15 10.60
N SER A 75 -5.73 23.11 10.12
CA SER A 75 -6.65 24.25 10.21
C SER A 75 -7.26 24.40 11.61
N GLN A 76 -7.41 23.28 12.33
CA GLN A 76 -7.90 23.21 13.71
C GLN A 76 -7.55 21.87 14.37
N PRO A 77 -7.42 21.84 15.71
CA PRO A 77 -7.30 20.58 16.45
C PRO A 77 -8.52 19.69 16.22
N SER A 78 -8.31 18.37 16.09
CA SER A 78 -9.40 17.41 15.86
C SER A 78 -9.08 16.04 16.43
N ASN A 79 -10.14 15.23 16.61
CA ASN A 79 -10.06 13.80 16.87
C ASN A 79 -10.84 13.07 15.78
N ASN A 80 -10.27 12.00 15.25
CA ASN A 80 -10.85 11.28 14.13
C ASN A 80 -10.84 9.78 14.41
N TYR A 81 -11.76 9.07 13.77
CA TYR A 81 -11.84 7.62 13.77
C TYR A 81 -12.01 7.14 12.33
N ILE A 82 -11.26 6.13 11.97
CA ILE A 82 -11.43 5.37 10.74
C ILE A 82 -11.32 3.88 11.04
N GLY A 83 -12.00 3.07 10.25
CA GLY A 83 -11.95 1.63 10.39
C GLY A 83 -12.23 0.94 9.07
N VAL A 84 -11.62 -0.21 8.87
CA VAL A 84 -11.82 -1.05 7.68
C VAL A 84 -11.96 -2.50 8.09
N THR A 85 -13.05 -3.14 7.66
CA THR A 85 -13.16 -4.60 7.72
C THR A 85 -12.92 -5.15 6.32
N THR A 86 -11.94 -6.02 6.17
CA THR A 86 -11.61 -6.70 4.91
C THR A 86 -12.00 -8.15 4.98
N GLY A 87 -12.89 -8.58 4.08
CA GLY A 87 -13.23 -9.98 3.86
C GLY A 87 -12.57 -10.49 2.58
N GLN A 88 -11.95 -11.66 2.65
CA GLN A 88 -11.30 -12.30 1.51
C GLN A 88 -11.70 -13.77 1.40
N LEU A 89 -12.06 -14.20 0.19
CA LEU A 89 -12.29 -15.58 -0.18
C LEU A 89 -11.27 -16.00 -1.23
N SER A 90 -10.54 -17.07 -0.96
CA SER A 90 -9.60 -17.69 -1.89
C SER A 90 -10.08 -19.10 -2.25
N LEU A 91 -10.14 -19.39 -3.55
CA LEU A 91 -10.57 -20.67 -4.10
C LEU A 91 -9.45 -21.30 -4.92
N ASP A 92 -8.84 -22.37 -4.43
CA ASP A 92 -7.90 -23.20 -5.19
C ASP A 92 -8.70 -24.15 -6.09
N LEU A 93 -8.80 -23.80 -7.37
CA LEU A 93 -9.58 -24.58 -8.34
C LEU A 93 -8.94 -25.94 -8.63
N GLY A 94 -7.62 -26.06 -8.47
CA GLY A 94 -6.91 -27.32 -8.61
C GLY A 94 -7.37 -28.34 -7.58
N ARG A 95 -7.46 -27.93 -6.31
CA ARG A 95 -7.98 -28.77 -5.22
C ARG A 95 -9.47 -29.04 -5.34
N LEU A 96 -10.27 -28.02 -5.70
CA LEU A 96 -11.71 -28.14 -5.85
C LEU A 96 -12.14 -29.07 -6.99
N THR A 97 -11.43 -29.05 -8.11
CA THR A 97 -11.85 -29.74 -9.35
C THR A 97 -10.96 -30.91 -9.71
N HIS A 98 -9.80 -31.06 -9.08
CA HIS A 98 -8.73 -32.01 -9.43
C HIS A 98 -8.18 -31.79 -10.86
N LEU A 99 -8.32 -30.59 -11.41
CA LEU A 99 -7.77 -30.18 -12.71
C LEU A 99 -6.58 -29.22 -12.48
N PRO A 100 -5.66 -29.08 -13.46
CA PRO A 100 -4.53 -28.16 -13.34
C PRO A 100 -4.98 -26.70 -13.56
N LEU A 101 -5.86 -26.23 -12.69
CA LEU A 101 -6.38 -24.88 -12.69
C LEU A 101 -5.77 -24.07 -11.57
N GLY A 102 -5.74 -22.77 -11.74
CA GLY A 102 -5.22 -21.81 -10.75
C GLY A 102 -6.20 -21.50 -9.62
N SER A 103 -6.14 -20.27 -9.14
CA SER A 103 -6.93 -19.81 -8.00
C SER A 103 -7.80 -18.62 -8.38
N ILE A 104 -8.92 -18.45 -7.68
CA ILE A 104 -9.75 -17.24 -7.71
C ILE A 104 -9.61 -16.55 -6.36
N GLY A 105 -9.35 -15.24 -6.37
CA GLY A 105 -9.43 -14.36 -5.22
C GLY A 105 -10.61 -13.42 -5.35
N ILE A 106 -11.36 -13.22 -4.27
CA ILE A 106 -12.44 -12.25 -4.16
C ILE A 106 -12.28 -11.55 -2.84
N SER A 107 -12.21 -10.22 -2.84
CA SER A 107 -12.15 -9.43 -1.60
C SER A 107 -13.13 -8.27 -1.63
N GLY A 108 -13.60 -7.90 -0.45
CA GLY A 108 -14.44 -6.74 -0.21
C GLY A 108 -14.02 -6.01 1.05
N VAL A 109 -14.27 -4.71 1.08
CA VAL A 109 -13.96 -3.85 2.21
C VAL A 109 -15.20 -3.08 2.67
N ASP A 110 -15.39 -3.01 3.99
CA ASP A 110 -16.35 -2.14 4.66
C ASP A 110 -15.59 -1.02 5.37
N ILE A 111 -15.76 0.21 4.88
CA ILE A 111 -15.01 1.39 5.32
C ILE A 111 -15.89 2.25 6.20
N ARG A 112 -15.38 2.64 7.38
CA ARG A 112 -16.09 3.38 8.41
C ARG A 112 -15.28 4.61 8.85
N GLY A 113 -15.97 5.59 9.44
CA GLY A 113 -15.36 6.82 9.93
C GLY A 113 -15.29 7.89 8.85
N HIS A 114 -14.45 8.89 9.03
CA HIS A 114 -14.37 10.02 8.12
C HIS A 114 -12.93 10.34 7.74
N PRO A 115 -12.63 10.53 6.43
CA PRO A 115 -11.35 11.04 5.99
C PRO A 115 -11.01 12.39 6.64
N PHE A 116 -9.73 12.61 6.94
CA PHE A 116 -9.28 13.82 7.64
C PHE A 116 -7.96 14.41 7.09
N SER A 117 -7.24 13.68 6.24
CA SER A 117 -5.98 14.13 5.65
C SER A 117 -6.18 15.30 4.68
N ASN A 118 -7.28 15.33 3.92
CA ASN A 118 -7.63 16.46 3.06
C ASN A 118 -8.07 17.67 3.86
N GLN A 119 -8.91 17.47 4.87
CA GLN A 119 -9.36 18.47 5.84
C GLN A 119 -9.62 17.76 7.17
N PRO A 120 -9.11 18.28 8.30
CA PRO A 120 -8.51 19.60 8.49
C PRO A 120 -7.01 19.72 8.25
N LEU A 121 -6.31 18.66 7.79
CA LEU A 121 -4.84 18.63 7.72
C LEU A 121 -4.27 19.27 6.46
N TYR A 122 -4.87 19.04 5.29
CA TYR A 122 -4.37 19.55 4.00
C TYR A 122 -2.97 19.00 3.65
N VAL A 123 -2.75 17.70 3.80
CA VAL A 123 -1.46 17.05 3.54
C VAL A 123 -1.43 16.37 2.18
N PHE A 124 -0.23 16.25 1.58
CA PHE A 124 0.01 15.39 0.43
C PHE A 124 0.14 13.93 0.86
N ASN A 125 0.80 13.69 2.01
CA ASN A 125 1.00 12.37 2.58
C ASN A 125 -0.18 12.04 3.49
N GLN A 126 -1.14 11.27 3.04
CA GLN A 126 -2.26 10.85 3.86
C GLN A 126 -1.76 10.15 5.14
N VAL A 127 -2.33 10.54 6.27
CA VAL A 127 -1.88 10.11 7.61
C VAL A 127 -2.04 8.60 7.82
N SER A 128 -3.03 7.99 7.15
CA SER A 128 -3.34 6.58 7.30
C SER A 128 -3.56 5.88 5.97
N GLY A 129 -2.97 4.69 5.82
CA GLY A 129 -3.15 3.82 4.66
C GLY A 129 -4.54 3.18 4.54
N ILE A 130 -5.40 3.30 5.57
CA ILE A 130 -6.80 2.81 5.51
C ILE A 130 -7.83 3.94 5.39
N GLU A 131 -7.37 5.18 5.22
CA GLU A 131 -8.24 6.34 5.08
C GLU A 131 -8.90 6.35 3.70
N ALA A 132 -10.23 6.30 3.68
CA ALA A 132 -11.02 6.28 2.45
C ALA A 132 -12.46 6.74 2.71
N ASP A 133 -13.24 6.94 1.64
CA ASP A 133 -14.67 7.27 1.73
C ASP A 133 -15.49 6.11 2.28
N ILE A 134 -16.48 6.42 3.11
CA ILE A 134 -17.37 5.43 3.75
C ILE A 134 -18.14 4.67 2.68
N ASN A 135 -17.92 3.38 2.58
CA ASN A 135 -18.71 2.49 1.73
C ASN A 135 -18.42 1.02 2.01
N LEU A 136 -19.29 0.14 1.48
CA LEU A 136 -19.06 -1.30 1.36
C LEU A 136 -18.84 -1.59 -0.13
N ARG A 137 -17.64 -2.06 -0.49
CA ARG A 137 -17.29 -2.25 -1.90
C ARG A 137 -16.59 -3.57 -2.19
N LEU A 138 -16.81 -4.04 -3.42
CA LEU A 138 -15.95 -5.05 -4.04
C LEU A 138 -14.58 -4.42 -4.28
N TYR A 139 -13.56 -4.99 -3.67
CA TYR A 139 -12.20 -4.50 -3.80
C TYR A 139 -11.47 -5.16 -4.95
N GLU A 140 -11.31 -6.48 -4.86
CA GLU A 140 -10.68 -7.27 -5.91
C GLU A 140 -11.52 -8.48 -6.31
N VAL A 141 -11.41 -8.88 -7.57
CA VAL A 141 -11.84 -10.18 -8.08
C VAL A 141 -10.92 -10.59 -9.23
N TRP A 142 -10.21 -11.69 -9.05
CA TRP A 142 -9.22 -12.12 -10.02
C TRP A 142 -9.09 -13.63 -10.14
N TYR A 143 -8.59 -14.06 -11.28
CA TYR A 143 -8.08 -15.41 -11.53
C TYR A 143 -6.55 -15.34 -11.64
N GLY A 144 -5.85 -16.23 -10.94
CA GLY A 144 -4.40 -16.39 -10.99
C GLY A 144 -4.00 -17.79 -11.41
N GLN A 145 -2.96 -17.90 -12.22
CA GLN A 145 -2.41 -19.17 -12.69
C GLN A 145 -0.90 -19.10 -12.73
N THR A 146 -0.24 -20.13 -12.15
CA THR A 146 1.20 -20.31 -12.26
C THR A 146 1.54 -21.32 -13.38
N PHE A 147 2.71 -21.13 -13.98
CA PHE A 147 3.25 -21.96 -15.05
C PHE A 147 4.75 -22.18 -14.86
N ASP A 148 5.32 -23.13 -15.58
CA ASP A 148 6.76 -23.41 -15.59
C ASP A 148 7.36 -23.58 -14.18
N HIS A 149 6.76 -24.47 -13.38
CA HIS A 149 7.20 -24.74 -12.00
C HIS A 149 7.26 -23.45 -11.15
N ASP A 150 6.16 -22.68 -11.18
CA ASP A 150 5.94 -21.44 -10.45
C ASP A 150 6.84 -20.26 -10.85
N LYS A 151 7.60 -20.37 -11.94
CA LYS A 151 8.39 -19.25 -12.45
C LYS A 151 7.55 -18.12 -13.05
N LEU A 152 6.44 -18.46 -13.70
CA LEU A 152 5.54 -17.51 -14.31
C LEU A 152 4.23 -17.50 -13.54
N ASP A 153 3.88 -16.37 -12.93
CA ASP A 153 2.61 -16.12 -12.27
C ASP A 153 1.85 -15.04 -13.03
N LEU A 154 0.66 -15.41 -13.51
CA LEU A 154 -0.28 -14.52 -14.20
C LEU A 154 -1.49 -14.29 -13.33
N ARG A 155 -1.95 -13.03 -13.25
CA ARG A 155 -3.25 -12.66 -12.67
C ARG A 155 -4.02 -11.79 -13.64
N VAL A 156 -5.33 -12.04 -13.73
CA VAL A 156 -6.25 -11.25 -14.54
C VAL A 156 -7.54 -11.03 -13.76
N GLY A 157 -8.03 -9.80 -13.80
CA GLY A 157 -9.25 -9.43 -13.08
C GLY A 157 -9.23 -7.98 -12.63
N LYS A 158 -9.97 -7.69 -11.57
CA LYS A 158 -9.90 -6.42 -10.85
C LYS A 158 -8.83 -6.56 -9.77
N LEU A 159 -7.72 -5.85 -9.91
CA LEU A 159 -6.51 -5.98 -9.10
C LEU A 159 -6.15 -4.65 -8.44
N ASP A 160 -5.68 -4.72 -7.21
CA ASP A 160 -4.84 -3.68 -6.61
C ASP A 160 -3.38 -3.93 -7.01
N LEU A 161 -2.78 -3.00 -7.74
CA LEU A 161 -1.41 -3.13 -8.22
C LEU A 161 -0.37 -2.60 -7.21
N SER A 162 -0.80 -1.93 -6.14
CA SER A 162 0.11 -1.49 -5.06
C SER A 162 0.74 -2.67 -4.31
N HIS A 163 0.08 -3.83 -4.33
CA HIS A 163 0.63 -5.05 -3.75
C HIS A 163 1.82 -5.64 -4.54
N ASP A 164 1.89 -5.36 -5.83
CA ASP A 164 2.91 -5.94 -6.71
C ASP A 164 4.04 -4.96 -7.04
N PHE A 165 3.75 -3.63 -7.13
CA PHE A 165 4.68 -2.61 -7.61
C PHE A 165 5.02 -1.56 -6.55
N MET A 166 6.23 -1.02 -6.60
CA MET A 166 6.72 0.07 -5.73
C MET A 166 6.81 -0.29 -4.24
N GLY A 167 6.46 -1.50 -3.85
CA GLY A 167 6.45 -1.95 -2.46
C GLY A 167 7.85 -2.02 -1.85
N SER A 168 7.96 -1.75 -0.57
CA SER A 168 9.15 -1.94 0.28
C SER A 168 8.75 -2.66 1.56
N ASP A 169 9.47 -3.71 1.93
CA ASP A 169 9.18 -4.49 3.13
C ASP A 169 9.34 -3.65 4.41
N GLY A 170 10.32 -2.74 4.41
CA GLY A 170 10.52 -1.79 5.49
C GLY A 170 9.42 -0.73 5.57
N ALA A 171 8.98 -0.23 4.43
CA ALA A 171 7.94 0.79 4.37
C ALA A 171 6.57 0.30 4.85
N GLN A 172 6.27 -0.98 4.68
CA GLN A 172 5.00 -1.59 5.13
C GLN A 172 4.80 -1.62 6.66
N GLN A 173 5.81 -1.25 7.44
CA GLN A 173 5.72 -1.20 8.90
C GLN A 173 5.02 0.05 9.43
N PHE A 174 4.79 1.04 8.56
CA PHE A 174 4.29 2.37 8.90
C PHE A 174 2.79 2.52 8.62
N MET A 175 2.17 3.48 9.29
CA MET A 175 0.74 3.77 9.16
C MET A 175 0.44 4.81 8.08
N ASN A 176 1.36 5.76 7.86
CA ASN A 176 1.18 6.78 6.83
C ASN A 176 1.07 6.14 5.45
N ALA A 177 0.05 6.54 4.69
CA ALA A 177 -0.28 5.96 3.39
C ALA A 177 0.87 6.00 2.38
N SER A 178 1.71 7.04 2.42
CA SER A 178 2.82 7.19 1.49
C SER A 178 3.84 6.06 1.57
N PHE A 179 3.94 5.38 2.71
CA PHE A 179 4.81 4.21 2.86
C PHE A 179 4.25 2.97 2.18
N SER A 180 2.92 2.79 2.16
CA SER A 180 2.28 1.70 1.43
C SER A 180 2.18 1.99 -0.06
N TRP A 181 1.56 3.12 -0.43
CA TRP A 181 1.45 3.62 -1.80
C TRP A 181 2.07 5.02 -1.92
N PRO A 182 3.15 5.19 -2.73
CA PRO A 182 3.89 6.45 -2.78
C PRO A 182 3.04 7.63 -3.20
N ILE A 183 3.31 8.81 -2.64
CA ILE A 183 2.55 10.03 -2.93
C ILE A 183 2.59 10.48 -4.39
N VAL A 184 3.58 10.04 -5.18
CA VAL A 184 3.67 10.41 -6.60
C VAL A 184 2.56 9.75 -7.41
N PRO A 185 2.34 8.40 -7.41
CA PRO A 185 1.19 7.83 -8.07
C PRO A 185 -0.14 8.25 -7.40
N ASP A 186 -0.18 8.37 -6.07
CA ASP A 186 -1.37 8.76 -5.32
C ASP A 186 -1.92 10.13 -5.78
N ASN A 187 -1.08 11.13 -5.94
CA ASN A 187 -1.49 12.48 -6.33
C ASN A 187 -1.52 12.72 -7.85
N ASN A 188 -0.91 11.85 -8.65
CA ASN A 188 -0.68 12.09 -10.08
C ASN A 188 -1.47 11.17 -11.01
N LEU A 189 -2.07 10.08 -10.53
CA LEU A 189 -2.92 9.19 -11.30
C LEU A 189 -4.41 9.50 -11.10
N TYR A 190 -5.24 8.97 -11.99
CA TYR A 190 -6.70 8.99 -11.81
C TYR A 190 -7.07 8.23 -10.54
N ASP A 191 -7.95 8.83 -9.74
CA ASP A 191 -8.52 8.20 -8.54
C ASP A 191 -7.46 7.63 -7.58
N GLN A 192 -6.29 8.27 -7.50
CA GLN A 192 -5.11 7.83 -6.73
C GLN A 192 -4.42 6.56 -7.28
N GLY A 193 -4.86 6.06 -8.43
CA GLY A 193 -4.35 4.85 -9.07
C GLY A 193 -4.96 3.56 -8.53
N PRO A 194 -4.47 2.40 -9.00
CA PRO A 194 -4.95 1.08 -8.60
C PRO A 194 -4.35 0.65 -7.26
N ALA A 195 -4.75 1.32 -6.20
CA ALA A 195 -4.34 1.07 -4.82
C ALA A 195 -5.54 1.08 -3.89
N ALA A 196 -5.42 0.50 -2.72
CA ALA A 196 -6.51 0.43 -1.74
C ALA A 196 -7.24 1.78 -1.54
N PRO A 197 -8.58 1.80 -1.53
CA PRO A 197 -9.51 0.67 -1.63
C PRO A 197 -9.98 0.38 -3.07
N LEU A 198 -9.22 0.74 -4.09
CA LEU A 198 -9.60 0.69 -5.50
C LEU A 198 -8.78 -0.36 -6.26
N GLY A 199 -9.42 -1.44 -6.67
CA GLY A 199 -8.89 -2.30 -7.72
C GLY A 199 -9.31 -1.80 -9.11
N THR A 200 -8.53 -2.15 -10.14
CA THR A 200 -8.84 -1.84 -11.53
C THR A 200 -8.74 -3.09 -12.41
N PRO A 201 -9.49 -3.19 -13.54
CA PRO A 201 -9.29 -4.26 -14.50
C PRO A 201 -7.85 -4.28 -15.01
N ALA A 202 -7.17 -5.39 -14.80
CA ALA A 202 -5.75 -5.51 -15.10
C ALA A 202 -5.34 -6.94 -15.49
N LEU A 203 -4.22 -7.03 -16.21
CA LEU A 203 -3.42 -8.23 -16.40
C LEU A 203 -2.04 -7.98 -15.80
N ARG A 204 -1.64 -8.80 -14.83
CA ARG A 204 -0.33 -8.75 -14.19
C ARG A 204 0.45 -10.04 -14.48
N LEU A 205 1.71 -9.88 -14.82
CA LEU A 205 2.70 -10.93 -15.01
C LEU A 205 3.84 -10.74 -14.00
N LYS A 206 4.23 -11.83 -13.32
CA LYS A 206 5.46 -11.93 -12.53
C LYS A 206 6.27 -13.10 -13.04
N TYR A 207 7.54 -12.88 -13.35
CA TYR A 207 8.42 -13.91 -13.90
C TYR A 207 9.76 -13.96 -13.16
N ALA A 208 10.05 -15.11 -12.54
CA ALA A 208 11.33 -15.41 -11.92
C ALA A 208 12.35 -15.79 -12.99
N LEU A 209 13.18 -14.81 -13.42
CA LEU A 209 14.25 -15.02 -14.39
C LEU A 209 15.33 -15.97 -13.86
N SER A 210 15.63 -15.84 -12.55
CA SER A 210 16.58 -16.68 -11.83
C SER A 210 16.19 -16.71 -10.34
N HIS A 211 17.00 -17.32 -9.51
CA HIS A 211 16.87 -17.27 -8.06
C HIS A 211 16.93 -15.81 -7.51
N ASP A 212 17.75 -14.96 -8.14
CA ASP A 212 18.03 -13.61 -7.64
C ASP A 212 17.22 -12.53 -8.39
N TRP A 213 16.70 -12.83 -9.58
CA TRP A 213 16.03 -11.85 -10.43
C TRP A 213 14.57 -12.19 -10.70
N THR A 214 13.71 -11.22 -10.43
CA THR A 214 12.28 -11.26 -10.77
C THR A 214 11.91 -10.02 -11.60
N VAL A 215 11.06 -10.20 -12.61
CA VAL A 215 10.49 -9.11 -13.40
C VAL A 215 8.97 -9.15 -13.26
N LEU A 216 8.38 -7.98 -13.03
CA LEU A 216 6.94 -7.79 -13.00
C LEU A 216 6.53 -6.82 -14.10
N ALA A 217 5.39 -7.10 -14.72
CA ALA A 217 4.74 -6.21 -15.67
C ALA A 217 3.23 -6.24 -15.47
N ALA A 218 2.56 -5.12 -15.69
CA ALA A 218 1.11 -5.06 -15.70
C ALA A 218 0.59 -4.10 -16.76
N VAL A 219 -0.61 -4.38 -17.24
CA VAL A 219 -1.43 -3.46 -18.05
C VAL A 219 -2.80 -3.40 -17.39
N ALA A 220 -3.26 -2.19 -17.11
CA ALA A 220 -4.49 -1.92 -16.39
C ALA A 220 -5.30 -0.80 -17.05
N ASP A 221 -6.58 -0.72 -16.74
CA ASP A 221 -7.33 0.52 -16.96
C ASP A 221 -6.74 1.63 -16.08
N ASP A 222 -6.60 2.85 -16.63
CA ASP A 222 -5.95 3.96 -15.93
C ASP A 222 -6.87 4.69 -14.95
N ASN A 223 -8.17 4.39 -14.96
CA ASN A 223 -9.19 5.12 -14.22
C ASN A 223 -10.11 4.15 -13.47
N PRO A 224 -9.74 3.70 -12.27
CA PRO A 224 -10.44 2.66 -11.52
C PRO A 224 -11.95 2.88 -11.34
N ILE A 225 -12.39 4.14 -11.27
CA ILE A 225 -13.80 4.52 -11.04
C ILE A 225 -14.47 5.02 -12.30
N GLY A 226 -13.70 5.51 -13.30
CA GLY A 226 -14.22 6.11 -14.53
C GLY A 226 -14.73 7.54 -14.36
N ALA A 227 -14.30 8.23 -13.31
CA ALA A 227 -14.69 9.60 -13.01
C ALA A 227 -13.79 10.64 -13.70
N SER A 228 -14.10 11.92 -13.56
CA SER A 228 -13.24 13.02 -14.00
C SER A 228 -11.98 13.07 -13.15
N PHE A 229 -10.83 13.43 -13.71
CA PHE A 229 -9.56 13.53 -13.00
C PHE A 229 -9.61 14.49 -11.80
N LEU A 230 -10.30 15.61 -11.94
CA LEU A 230 -10.50 16.59 -10.87
C LEU A 230 -11.97 16.71 -10.55
N ASN A 231 -12.31 16.48 -9.29
CA ASN A 231 -13.66 16.64 -8.75
C ASN A 231 -13.57 17.28 -7.36
N GLU A 232 -13.80 18.59 -7.27
CA GLU A 232 -13.73 19.33 -6.00
C GLU A 232 -14.79 18.89 -4.98
N ALA A 233 -15.90 18.30 -5.45
CA ALA A 233 -16.97 17.81 -4.58
C ALA A 233 -16.68 16.42 -4.01
N ASP A 234 -15.79 15.66 -4.64
CA ASP A 234 -15.37 14.32 -4.24
C ASP A 234 -13.89 14.14 -4.65
N PRO A 235 -12.94 14.66 -3.86
CA PRO A 235 -11.52 14.70 -4.22
C PRO A 235 -10.90 13.35 -4.51
N TRP A 236 -11.43 12.29 -3.88
CA TRP A 236 -10.97 10.93 -4.11
C TRP A 236 -11.79 10.16 -5.14
N ASN A 237 -12.87 10.77 -5.64
CA ASN A 237 -13.80 10.18 -6.62
C ASN A 237 -14.48 8.87 -6.19
N GLN A 238 -14.23 8.37 -5.00
CA GLN A 238 -14.65 7.03 -4.59
C GLN A 238 -16.18 6.87 -4.55
N ASN A 239 -16.92 7.96 -4.31
CA ASN A 239 -18.38 7.99 -4.32
C ASN A 239 -19.00 7.88 -5.72
N GLN A 240 -18.22 7.96 -6.79
CA GLN A 240 -18.69 7.76 -8.17
C GLN A 240 -18.95 6.28 -8.48
N ASP A 241 -18.29 5.35 -7.77
CA ASP A 241 -18.57 3.91 -7.76
C ASP A 241 -18.45 3.36 -6.34
N PRO A 242 -19.40 3.64 -5.44
CA PRO A 242 -19.30 3.24 -4.03
C PRO A 242 -19.30 1.73 -3.83
N SER A 243 -19.92 0.96 -4.75
CA SER A 243 -19.96 -0.51 -4.68
C SER A 243 -18.71 -1.20 -5.21
N GLY A 244 -17.84 -0.48 -5.94
CA GLY A 244 -16.66 -1.06 -6.59
C GLY A 244 -16.99 -2.09 -7.67
N THR A 245 -18.23 -2.10 -8.20
CA THR A 245 -18.68 -3.15 -9.15
C THR A 245 -18.60 -2.72 -10.60
N ARG A 246 -18.19 -1.49 -10.89
CA ARG A 246 -18.01 -1.03 -12.25
C ARG A 246 -16.65 -1.47 -12.79
N PHE A 247 -16.63 -1.86 -14.05
CA PHE A 247 -15.43 -2.21 -14.81
C PHE A 247 -15.36 -1.27 -16.00
N HIS A 248 -14.40 -0.34 -15.97
CA HIS A 248 -14.19 0.67 -17.01
C HIS A 248 -13.00 0.27 -17.89
N PHE A 249 -13.04 0.68 -19.18
CA PHE A 249 -11.96 0.41 -20.15
C PHE A 249 -11.86 1.55 -21.17
N CYS A 250 -12.21 2.78 -20.78
CA CYS A 250 -12.55 3.83 -21.76
C CYS A 250 -11.61 5.03 -21.79
N THR A 251 -10.74 5.24 -20.79
CA THR A 251 -9.96 6.47 -20.65
C THR A 251 -8.54 6.32 -21.16
N GLY A 252 -7.86 5.26 -20.82
CA GLY A 252 -6.49 4.98 -21.21
C GLY A 252 -6.02 3.63 -20.70
N ALA A 253 -4.71 3.42 -20.75
CA ALA A 253 -4.04 2.26 -20.21
C ALA A 253 -2.87 2.68 -19.33
N LEU A 254 -2.86 2.16 -18.11
CA LEU A 254 -1.76 2.27 -17.16
C LEU A 254 -0.89 1.03 -17.25
N MET A 255 0.41 1.20 -17.46
CA MET A 255 1.36 0.12 -17.64
C MET A 255 2.47 0.23 -16.61
N PHE A 256 2.77 -0.87 -15.94
CA PHE A 256 3.90 -0.98 -15.00
C PHE A 256 4.96 -1.94 -15.52
N LEU A 257 6.21 -1.63 -15.19
CA LEU A 257 7.35 -2.54 -15.36
C LEU A 257 8.29 -2.37 -14.15
N GLU A 258 8.68 -3.48 -13.51
CA GLU A 258 9.60 -3.50 -12.39
C GLU A 258 10.55 -4.69 -12.51
N ALA A 259 11.84 -4.45 -12.25
CA ALA A 259 12.85 -5.48 -12.05
C ALA A 259 13.26 -5.50 -10.57
N GLN A 260 13.29 -6.68 -9.98
CA GLN A 260 13.67 -6.93 -8.58
C GLN A 260 14.95 -7.77 -8.56
N TYR A 261 15.90 -7.37 -7.73
CA TYR A 261 17.15 -8.08 -7.50
C TYR A 261 17.30 -8.40 -6.03
N HIS A 262 17.30 -9.68 -5.70
CA HIS A 262 17.53 -10.19 -4.36
C HIS A 262 18.99 -10.59 -4.23
N THR A 263 19.67 -10.11 -3.19
CA THR A 263 21.08 -10.42 -2.97
C THR A 263 21.48 -10.31 -1.50
N LYS A 264 22.69 -10.73 -1.20
CA LYS A 264 23.28 -10.55 0.12
C LYS A 264 24.44 -9.57 0.03
N LEU A 265 24.27 -8.36 0.57
CA LEU A 265 25.36 -7.45 0.78
C LEU A 265 25.95 -7.64 2.17
N TRP A 266 27.27 -7.82 2.24
CA TRP A 266 27.99 -8.10 3.50
C TRP A 266 27.40 -9.29 4.28
N GLY A 267 26.88 -10.29 3.57
CA GLY A 267 26.26 -11.48 4.13
C GLY A 267 24.84 -11.29 4.68
N ARG A 268 24.21 -10.12 4.47
CA ARG A 268 22.85 -9.78 4.91
C ARG A 268 21.92 -9.63 3.72
N ASP A 269 20.69 -10.05 3.90
CA ASP A 269 19.67 -10.06 2.85
C ASP A 269 19.27 -8.63 2.46
N GLY A 270 19.14 -8.41 1.15
CA GLY A 270 18.67 -7.14 0.57
C GLY A 270 17.89 -7.36 -0.70
N THR A 271 16.92 -6.48 -0.96
CA THR A 271 16.10 -6.44 -2.16
C THR A 271 16.18 -5.06 -2.79
N TYR A 272 16.52 -5.02 -4.07
CA TYR A 272 16.63 -3.79 -4.84
C TYR A 272 15.68 -3.84 -6.02
N LYS A 273 14.87 -2.78 -6.18
CA LYS A 273 13.87 -2.70 -7.24
C LYS A 273 14.11 -1.45 -8.07
N LEU A 274 13.93 -1.58 -9.37
CA LEU A 274 13.94 -0.47 -10.32
C LEU A 274 12.75 -0.63 -11.24
N GLY A 275 11.94 0.40 -11.34
CA GLY A 275 10.72 0.33 -12.13
C GLY A 275 10.22 1.68 -12.61
N GLY A 276 9.06 1.63 -13.24
CA GLY A 276 8.34 2.80 -13.69
C GLY A 276 6.94 2.43 -14.13
N TYR A 277 6.12 3.46 -14.28
CA TYR A 277 4.83 3.34 -14.94
C TYR A 277 4.64 4.38 -16.03
N GLY A 278 3.82 4.03 -17.00
CA GLY A 278 3.37 4.90 -18.07
C GLY A 278 1.86 4.83 -18.22
N ASP A 279 1.23 5.97 -18.46
CA ASP A 279 -0.21 6.12 -18.62
C ASP A 279 -0.51 6.81 -19.94
N THR A 280 -1.48 6.32 -20.69
CA THR A 280 -1.86 6.85 -22.01
C THR A 280 -3.01 7.87 -21.96
N GLY A 281 -3.59 8.10 -20.78
CA GLY A 281 -4.72 9.01 -20.53
C GLY A 281 -4.42 10.49 -20.76
N ARG A 282 -5.31 11.35 -20.30
CA ARG A 282 -5.24 12.80 -20.49
C ARG A 282 -5.27 13.52 -19.15
N PHE A 283 -4.18 14.18 -18.81
CA PHE A 283 -3.94 14.82 -17.52
C PHE A 283 -4.05 16.35 -17.63
N PRO A 284 -4.64 17.06 -16.63
CA PRO A 284 -4.71 18.50 -16.63
C PRO A 284 -3.33 19.14 -16.48
N ASP A 285 -3.12 20.29 -17.12
CA ASP A 285 -1.91 21.09 -16.91
C ASP A 285 -1.93 21.74 -15.52
N GLN A 286 -0.80 21.75 -14.85
CA GLN A 286 -0.64 22.29 -13.50
C GLN A 286 -0.70 23.82 -13.43
N ALA A 287 -0.58 24.52 -14.55
CA ALA A 287 -0.72 25.97 -14.62
C ALA A 287 -2.08 26.42 -15.19
N ASP A 288 -2.72 25.57 -15.98
CA ASP A 288 -4.02 25.84 -16.62
C ASP A 288 -4.80 24.52 -16.79
N SER A 289 -5.67 24.22 -15.85
CA SER A 289 -6.44 22.95 -15.83
C SER A 289 -7.38 22.76 -17.04
N SER A 290 -7.62 23.80 -17.85
CA SER A 290 -8.37 23.69 -19.12
C SER A 290 -7.55 23.00 -20.22
N VAL A 291 -6.23 23.04 -20.12
CA VAL A 291 -5.30 22.36 -21.04
C VAL A 291 -5.11 20.91 -20.58
N ARG A 292 -5.14 19.96 -21.52
CA ARG A 292 -4.95 18.54 -21.25
C ARG A 292 -3.76 18.01 -22.03
N HIS A 293 -2.88 17.29 -21.33
CA HIS A 293 -1.73 16.62 -21.91
C HIS A 293 -1.98 15.13 -22.03
N LYS A 294 -1.65 14.53 -23.17
CA LYS A 294 -1.73 13.09 -23.36
C LYS A 294 -0.49 12.41 -22.77
N GLY A 295 -0.71 11.34 -22.03
CA GLY A 295 0.32 10.48 -21.47
C GLY A 295 0.96 11.05 -20.20
N ASN A 296 1.36 10.18 -19.32
CA ASN A 296 2.13 10.48 -18.10
C ASN A 296 3.14 9.35 -17.86
N TRP A 297 4.22 9.58 -17.12
CA TRP A 297 5.18 8.54 -16.74
C TRP A 297 5.99 8.93 -15.52
N THR A 298 6.38 7.91 -14.76
CA THR A 298 7.15 8.03 -13.52
C THR A 298 8.17 6.90 -13.46
N PHE A 299 9.31 7.18 -12.86
CA PHE A 299 10.34 6.20 -12.53
C PHE A 299 10.52 6.11 -11.03
N TYR A 300 10.93 4.93 -10.55
CA TYR A 300 11.22 4.73 -9.14
C TYR A 300 12.33 3.72 -8.91
N ALA A 301 12.95 3.82 -7.74
CA ALA A 301 13.88 2.83 -7.21
C ALA A 301 13.54 2.56 -5.73
N VAL A 302 13.70 1.32 -5.32
CA VAL A 302 13.50 0.86 -3.94
C VAL A 302 14.70 0.04 -3.51
N ALA A 303 15.15 0.24 -2.29
CA ALA A 303 16.18 -0.57 -1.66
C ALA A 303 15.73 -0.93 -0.24
N ASP A 304 15.62 -2.20 0.05
CA ASP A 304 15.44 -2.78 1.37
C ASP A 304 16.71 -3.56 1.74
N GLN A 305 17.28 -3.30 2.92
CA GLN A 305 18.52 -3.94 3.34
C GLN A 305 18.53 -4.24 4.82
N GLU A 306 18.84 -5.48 5.21
CA GLU A 306 19.23 -5.79 6.58
C GLU A 306 20.59 -5.14 6.87
N LEU A 307 20.62 -4.23 7.85
CA LEU A 307 21.83 -3.47 8.23
C LEU A 307 22.64 -4.15 9.31
N ALA A 308 21.98 -4.76 10.28
CA ALA A 308 22.63 -5.42 11.40
C ALA A 308 21.76 -6.54 11.99
N SER A 309 22.41 -7.65 12.34
CA SER A 309 21.89 -8.62 13.31
C SER A 309 22.46 -8.22 14.67
N LEU A 310 21.60 -7.86 15.62
CA LEU A 310 22.02 -7.28 16.90
C LEU A 310 22.25 -8.36 17.95
N SER A 311 21.20 -8.81 18.63
CA SER A 311 21.30 -9.84 19.67
C SER A 311 20.07 -10.76 19.66
N GLY A 312 20.27 -12.06 19.84
CA GLY A 312 19.17 -13.02 19.81
C GLY A 312 18.46 -13.01 18.46
N VAL A 313 17.19 -12.62 18.48
CA VAL A 313 16.32 -12.55 17.29
C VAL A 313 16.23 -11.12 16.69
N GLN A 314 16.92 -10.15 17.29
CA GLN A 314 16.84 -8.75 16.85
C GLN A 314 17.61 -8.50 15.57
N THR A 315 16.95 -7.84 14.61
CA THR A 315 17.58 -7.32 13.38
C THR A 315 17.21 -5.87 13.17
N LEU A 316 18.16 -5.09 12.65
CA LEU A 316 17.95 -3.74 12.17
C LEU A 316 17.97 -3.75 10.64
N ALA A 317 16.90 -3.30 10.02
CA ALA A 317 16.81 -3.09 8.59
C ALA A 317 16.62 -1.59 8.27
N GLY A 318 16.92 -1.22 7.04
CA GLY A 318 16.65 0.09 6.50
C GLY A 318 16.07 -0.01 5.11
N PHE A 319 15.28 0.98 4.73
CA PHE A 319 14.80 1.11 3.36
C PHE A 319 14.93 2.55 2.85
N VAL A 320 14.98 2.66 1.53
CA VAL A 320 14.85 3.93 0.81
C VAL A 320 14.05 3.67 -0.45
N ARG A 321 13.06 4.52 -0.73
CA ARG A 321 12.31 4.56 -1.97
C ARG A 321 12.34 5.98 -2.53
N ALA A 322 12.72 6.12 -3.80
CA ALA A 322 12.74 7.39 -4.51
C ALA A 322 11.84 7.29 -5.75
N THR A 323 11.02 8.31 -5.99
CA THR A 323 10.14 8.42 -7.14
C THR A 323 10.37 9.74 -7.86
N TRP A 324 10.31 9.71 -9.20
CA TRP A 324 10.50 10.87 -10.05
C TRP A 324 9.50 10.89 -11.21
N ALA A 325 8.72 11.97 -11.32
CA ALA A 325 7.71 12.22 -12.35
C ALA A 325 8.15 13.34 -13.31
N PRO A 326 8.89 13.03 -14.39
CA PRO A 326 9.47 14.02 -15.31
C PRO A 326 8.47 15.01 -15.92
N PRO A 327 7.21 14.62 -16.28
CA PRO A 327 6.26 15.52 -16.88
C PRO A 327 5.66 16.52 -15.86
N ALA A 328 6.49 17.45 -15.36
CA ALA A 328 6.12 18.39 -14.30
C ALA A 328 4.90 19.29 -14.63
N ASN A 329 4.51 19.41 -15.90
CA ASN A 329 3.37 20.20 -16.31
C ASN A 329 2.00 19.51 -16.07
N ARG A 330 2.00 18.22 -15.70
CA ARG A 330 0.78 17.41 -15.48
C ARG A 330 0.80 16.60 -14.19
N ASN A 331 1.88 16.69 -13.43
CA ASN A 331 2.06 16.04 -12.15
C ASN A 331 2.03 17.08 -11.04
N GLN A 332 1.20 16.86 -10.02
CA GLN A 332 1.16 17.72 -8.84
C GLN A 332 2.42 17.52 -7.99
N ILE A 333 2.84 16.27 -7.80
CA ILE A 333 4.06 15.91 -7.11
C ILE A 333 5.12 15.51 -8.15
N ALA A 334 6.26 16.23 -8.16
CA ALA A 334 7.33 16.01 -9.11
C ALA A 334 8.32 14.93 -8.65
N ASN A 335 8.64 14.93 -7.36
CA ASN A 335 9.61 14.02 -6.74
C ASN A 335 9.15 13.64 -5.35
N ALA A 336 9.49 12.43 -4.91
CA ALA A 336 9.32 12.01 -3.53
C ALA A 336 10.43 11.05 -3.10
N VAL A 337 10.71 11.04 -1.80
CA VAL A 337 11.63 10.10 -1.16
C VAL A 337 11.03 9.65 0.15
N ASP A 338 10.95 8.34 0.35
CA ASP A 338 10.63 7.70 1.61
C ASP A 338 11.84 6.92 2.09
N ALA A 339 12.15 6.97 3.38
CA ALA A 339 13.24 6.22 3.98
C ALA A 339 12.91 5.88 5.44
N GLY A 340 13.49 4.81 5.96
CA GLY A 340 13.27 4.48 7.35
C GLY A 340 14.21 3.39 7.86
N LEU A 341 14.14 3.23 9.18
CA LEU A 341 14.81 2.18 9.94
C LEU A 341 13.76 1.33 10.64
N VAL A 342 13.93 0.03 10.60
CA VAL A 342 13.04 -0.96 11.18
C VAL A 342 13.84 -1.87 12.11
N LEU A 343 13.51 -1.83 13.38
CA LEU A 343 14.04 -2.72 14.40
C LEU A 343 13.03 -3.85 14.64
N ASN A 344 13.34 -5.03 14.15
CA ASN A 344 12.55 -6.23 14.42
C ASN A 344 12.92 -6.80 15.81
N ALA A 345 11.93 -7.40 16.46
CA ALA A 345 12.04 -7.98 17.80
C ALA A 345 12.60 -7.01 18.85
N PRO A 346 12.14 -5.74 18.94
CA PRO A 346 12.54 -4.85 20.02
C PRO A 346 12.24 -5.50 21.37
N PHE A 347 13.08 -5.23 22.36
CA PHE A 347 12.94 -5.80 23.72
C PHE A 347 12.89 -7.34 23.76
N GLN A 348 13.48 -8.03 22.76
CA GLN A 348 13.46 -9.49 22.59
C GLN A 348 12.05 -10.09 22.38
N ARG A 349 11.09 -9.28 21.97
CA ARG A 349 9.75 -9.74 21.60
C ARG A 349 9.73 -10.02 20.09
N ALA A 350 9.71 -11.31 19.73
CA ALA A 350 9.97 -11.79 18.36
C ALA A 350 9.00 -11.23 17.30
N ASP A 351 7.75 -10.97 17.70
CA ASP A 351 6.68 -10.57 16.81
C ASP A 351 6.43 -9.04 16.81
N ASP A 352 7.20 -8.28 17.60
CA ASP A 352 7.06 -6.83 17.69
C ASP A 352 7.99 -6.10 16.69
N VAL A 353 7.61 -4.90 16.28
CA VAL A 353 8.41 -4.03 15.40
C VAL A 353 8.42 -2.60 15.94
N LEU A 354 9.59 -1.95 15.96
CA LEU A 354 9.74 -0.52 16.20
C LEU A 354 10.33 0.11 14.93
N ALA A 355 9.68 1.14 14.40
CA ALA A 355 10.13 1.76 13.17
C ALA A 355 10.13 3.29 13.25
N LEU A 356 11.13 3.90 12.58
CA LEU A 356 11.26 5.35 12.40
C LEU A 356 11.35 5.65 10.90
N GLY A 357 10.39 6.43 10.40
CA GLY A 357 10.25 6.78 8.99
C GLY A 357 10.37 8.27 8.72
N PHE A 358 10.79 8.58 7.51
CA PHE A 358 10.86 9.91 6.95
C PHE A 358 10.29 9.89 5.53
N GLY A 359 9.47 10.88 5.17
CA GLY A 359 9.00 11.11 3.82
C GLY A 359 9.19 12.56 3.40
N TYR A 360 9.42 12.72 2.10
CA TYR A 360 9.56 13.99 1.41
C TYR A 360 8.76 13.95 0.13
N GLY A 361 7.96 15.01 -0.13
CA GLY A 361 7.26 15.19 -1.39
C GLY A 361 7.38 16.61 -1.92
N GLU A 362 7.83 16.77 -3.16
CA GLU A 362 8.02 18.07 -3.81
C GLU A 362 6.90 18.37 -4.79
N ALA A 363 6.19 19.49 -4.55
CA ALA A 363 5.22 20.01 -5.50
C ALA A 363 5.85 20.42 -6.83
N SER A 364 5.10 20.27 -7.91
CA SER A 364 5.55 20.60 -9.26
C SER A 364 6.15 22.01 -9.39
N PRO A 365 7.29 22.14 -10.03
CA PRO A 365 7.84 23.47 -10.34
C PRO A 365 6.96 24.28 -11.31
N VAL A 366 6.09 23.62 -12.09
CA VAL A 366 5.12 24.30 -12.97
C VAL A 366 3.99 24.89 -12.13
N LEU A 367 3.38 24.10 -11.23
CA LEU A 367 2.38 24.54 -10.25
C LEU A 367 2.92 25.74 -9.46
N ARG A 368 4.06 25.60 -8.82
CA ARG A 368 4.72 26.64 -8.02
C ARG A 368 4.94 27.96 -8.78
N ARG A 369 5.31 27.88 -10.07
CA ARG A 369 5.45 29.07 -10.92
C ARG A 369 4.11 29.72 -11.26
N ALA A 370 3.06 28.91 -11.49
CA ALA A 370 1.71 29.39 -11.76
C ALA A 370 1.14 30.13 -10.55
N GLU A 371 1.24 29.56 -9.35
CA GLU A 371 0.81 30.15 -8.08
C GLU A 371 1.52 31.50 -7.81
N ARG A 372 2.84 31.55 -7.98
CA ARG A 372 3.59 32.81 -7.86
C ARG A 372 3.12 33.89 -8.85
N ARG A 373 2.80 33.52 -10.09
CA ARG A 373 2.26 34.46 -11.09
C ARG A 373 0.86 34.95 -10.73
N ALA A 374 0.05 34.09 -10.14
CA ALA A 374 -1.28 34.39 -9.63
C ALA A 374 -1.25 35.23 -8.34
N GLY A 375 -0.08 35.41 -7.72
CA GLY A 375 0.06 36.11 -6.43
C GLY A 375 -0.47 35.29 -5.24
N THR A 376 -0.64 33.96 -5.40
CA THR A 376 -1.03 33.05 -4.33
C THR A 376 0.20 32.46 -3.61
N LEU A 377 -0.03 31.84 -2.47
CA LEU A 377 1.03 31.12 -1.75
C LEU A 377 1.51 29.95 -2.60
N ALA A 378 2.80 29.92 -2.89
CA ALA A 378 3.38 28.87 -3.74
C ALA A 378 3.72 27.62 -2.92
N GLN A 379 3.22 26.48 -3.34
CA GLN A 379 3.52 25.17 -2.76
C GLN A 379 4.96 24.75 -3.05
N HIS A 380 5.65 24.20 -2.06
CA HIS A 380 7.04 23.74 -2.18
C HIS A 380 7.16 22.25 -1.90
N ALA A 381 7.56 21.90 -0.72
CA ALA A 381 7.70 20.52 -0.30
C ALA A 381 7.05 20.29 1.05
N GLU A 382 6.48 19.12 1.22
CA GLU A 382 6.02 18.57 2.48
C GLU A 382 7.02 17.55 2.99
N TYR A 383 7.18 17.50 4.31
CA TYR A 383 8.00 16.50 4.98
C TYR A 383 7.16 15.83 6.06
N HIS A 384 7.33 14.53 6.22
CA HIS A 384 6.77 13.84 7.37
C HIS A 384 7.81 12.98 8.08
N LEU A 385 7.60 12.82 9.38
CA LEU A 385 8.33 11.91 10.25
C LEU A 385 7.31 11.01 10.94
N GLU A 386 7.61 9.72 11.06
CA GLU A 386 6.75 8.78 11.76
C GLU A 386 7.58 7.90 12.68
N LEU A 387 7.12 7.75 13.92
CA LEU A 387 7.62 6.77 14.89
C LEU A 387 6.48 5.86 15.28
N THR A 388 6.61 4.59 14.99
CA THR A 388 5.55 3.60 15.19
C THR A 388 6.07 2.37 15.91
N TYR A 389 5.20 1.71 16.70
CA TYR A 389 5.51 0.48 17.40
C TYR A 389 4.39 -0.54 17.24
N GLN A 390 4.65 -1.62 16.52
CA GLN A 390 3.73 -2.75 16.41
C GLN A 390 3.91 -3.67 17.60
N PHE A 391 2.90 -3.73 18.46
CA PHE A 391 2.83 -4.61 19.62
C PHE A 391 1.90 -5.77 19.32
N GLN A 392 2.47 -6.97 19.11
CA GLN A 392 1.70 -8.19 18.95
C GLN A 392 1.19 -8.65 20.32
N ALA A 393 -0.02 -8.23 20.70
CA ALA A 393 -0.61 -8.51 22.01
C ALA A 393 -1.00 -10.00 22.14
N THR A 394 -1.56 -10.56 21.08
CA THR A 394 -1.85 -12.00 20.93
C THR A 394 -1.57 -12.40 19.48
N ARG A 395 -1.68 -13.67 19.11
CA ARG A 395 -1.46 -14.11 17.72
C ARG A 395 -2.47 -13.51 16.72
N TRP A 396 -3.63 -13.08 17.19
CA TRP A 396 -4.73 -12.54 16.39
C TRP A 396 -5.03 -11.06 16.64
N LEU A 397 -4.34 -10.42 17.60
CA LEU A 397 -4.51 -9.00 17.94
C LEU A 397 -3.17 -8.28 17.92
N MET A 398 -3.05 -7.28 17.07
CA MET A 398 -1.96 -6.32 17.04
C MET A 398 -2.48 -4.94 17.47
N ILE A 399 -1.68 -4.21 18.23
CA ILE A 399 -1.92 -2.82 18.65
C ILE A 399 -0.71 -2.00 18.24
N GLN A 400 -0.93 -0.84 17.61
CA GLN A 400 0.14 -0.01 17.07
C GLN A 400 -0.06 1.46 17.47
N PRO A 401 0.57 1.93 18.54
CA PRO A 401 0.72 3.35 18.81
C PRO A 401 1.63 4.00 17.77
N ASP A 402 1.26 5.21 17.37
CA ASP A 402 1.88 5.94 16.27
C ASP A 402 2.02 7.43 16.61
N LEU A 403 3.10 8.04 16.13
CA LEU A 403 3.38 9.47 16.26
C LEU A 403 3.87 10.00 14.92
N GLN A 404 3.14 10.93 14.34
CA GLN A 404 3.52 11.59 13.09
C GLN A 404 3.72 13.09 13.29
N GLY A 405 4.70 13.65 12.60
CA GLY A 405 4.91 15.08 12.46
C GLY A 405 4.88 15.47 10.99
N MET A 406 3.98 16.40 10.61
CA MET A 406 3.90 16.95 9.26
C MET A 406 4.45 18.37 9.25
N LEU A 407 5.43 18.62 8.38
CA LEU A 407 6.05 19.93 8.20
C LEU A 407 5.68 20.51 6.85
N SER A 408 5.21 21.73 6.84
CA SER A 408 4.72 22.42 5.63
C SER A 408 3.65 21.61 4.88
N PRO A 409 2.48 21.36 5.49
CA PRO A 409 1.40 20.61 4.87
C PRO A 409 1.12 21.06 3.44
N SER A 410 0.97 20.12 2.49
CA SER A 410 0.88 20.31 1.03
C SER A 410 1.94 21.26 0.46
N GLY A 411 3.14 21.31 1.05
CA GLY A 411 4.20 22.23 0.63
C GLY A 411 3.93 23.70 1.01
N GLY A 412 2.98 23.96 1.90
CA GLY A 412 2.55 25.26 2.37
C GLY A 412 1.31 25.78 1.64
N VAL A 413 0.14 25.60 2.25
CA VAL A 413 -1.16 26.01 1.73
C VAL A 413 -1.92 26.93 2.69
N LEU A 414 -3.01 27.52 2.18
CA LEU A 414 -3.99 28.25 3.00
C LEU A 414 -5.20 27.35 3.25
N ASP A 415 -5.76 27.44 4.46
CA ASP A 415 -7.06 26.83 4.77
C ASP A 415 -8.21 27.57 4.10
N THR A 416 -9.43 27.06 4.23
CA THR A 416 -10.65 27.68 3.68
C THR A 416 -10.92 29.08 4.22
N ALA A 417 -10.31 29.47 5.35
CA ALA A 417 -10.39 30.81 5.93
C ALA A 417 -9.25 31.75 5.47
N GLY A 418 -8.39 31.29 4.55
CA GLY A 418 -7.24 32.03 4.02
C GLY A 418 -6.07 32.15 5.01
N ARG A 419 -6.00 31.31 6.04
CA ARG A 419 -4.90 31.24 6.99
C ARG A 419 -3.93 30.15 6.57
N ARG A 420 -2.62 30.38 6.75
CA ARG A 420 -1.61 29.35 6.48
C ARG A 420 -1.80 28.15 7.41
N VAL A 421 -1.89 26.96 6.82
CA VAL A 421 -1.90 25.70 7.55
C VAL A 421 -0.55 25.53 8.26
N LYS A 422 -0.59 25.15 9.54
CA LYS A 422 0.60 25.02 10.40
C LYS A 422 1.10 23.59 10.37
N ASP A 423 2.38 23.44 10.73
CA ASP A 423 2.98 22.14 11.01
C ASP A 423 2.18 21.38 12.07
N GLU A 424 2.15 20.08 11.97
CA GLU A 424 1.23 19.21 12.70
C GLU A 424 1.97 18.20 13.57
N ALA A 425 1.38 17.93 14.73
CA ALA A 425 1.69 16.78 15.56
C ALA A 425 0.44 15.90 15.65
N ILE A 426 0.59 14.62 15.31
CA ILE A 426 -0.50 13.68 15.13
C ILE A 426 -0.19 12.42 15.94
N PHE A 427 -1.14 11.97 16.75
CA PHE A 427 -1.04 10.76 17.56
C PHE A 427 -2.07 9.76 17.08
N GLY A 428 -1.63 8.55 16.76
CA GLY A 428 -2.44 7.43 16.29
C GLY A 428 -2.44 6.27 17.27
N LEU A 429 -3.54 5.54 17.28
CA LEU A 429 -3.63 4.21 17.88
C LEU A 429 -4.39 3.30 16.92
N HIS A 430 -3.69 2.35 16.35
CA HIS A 430 -4.26 1.34 15.47
C HIS A 430 -4.43 0.02 16.22
N SER A 431 -5.49 -0.70 15.87
CA SER A 431 -5.68 -2.10 16.27
C SER A 431 -6.09 -2.93 15.05
N SER A 432 -5.53 -4.13 14.94
CA SER A 432 -5.87 -5.09 13.91
C SER A 432 -6.24 -6.43 14.54
N VAL A 433 -7.41 -6.96 14.17
CA VAL A 433 -7.93 -8.25 14.62
C VAL A 433 -8.12 -9.17 13.43
N SER A 434 -7.48 -10.34 13.45
CA SER A 434 -7.70 -11.43 12.49
C SER A 434 -8.71 -12.44 13.03
N PHE A 435 -9.76 -12.74 12.22
CA PHE A 435 -10.85 -13.66 12.61
C PHE A 435 -10.75 -15.03 11.96
#